data_67cdee8464845086ad4f7d9eccd37d34
#
_entry.id   67cdee8464845086ad4f7d9eccd37d34
#
_cell.length_a   1.000
_cell.length_b   1.000
_cell.length_c   1.000
_cell.angle_alpha   90.00
_cell.angle_beta   90.00
_cell.angle_gamma   90.00
#
_symmetry.space_group_name_H-M   'P 1'
#
loop_
_entity.id
_entity.type
_entity.pdbx_description
1 polymer ?
#
loop_
_entity_poly.entity_id
_entity_poly.type
_entity_poly.pdbx_seq_one_letter_code
_entity_poly.pdbx_strand_id
1 'polypeptide(L)'
;VPLSSMEKKERKGFLGTLYELTRDQSVRDNPDRVETYIPPGIETKAIYYNAYDFKYPQLSKVFCPAPNYSAFICGDTPLMKITTNVKNGKKIAVVKNSMGNAFVVYLISHYEQIYVVDFRYSKHNLLKIMKDAQVNDLVFAVGMYAAVSRGTIGMMRNLAYQKNQDYDEVLKQEQAQRLLDSINGVQD
;
A
#
# COMPACT_ATOMS: atom_id res chain seq x y z
N VAL A 1 1.90 -17.11 -8.92
CA VAL A 1 2.18 -16.74 -10.32
C VAL A 1 3.69 -16.73 -10.50
N PRO A 2 4.29 -17.52 -11.41
CA PRO A 2 5.73 -17.52 -11.62
C PRO A 2 6.20 -16.22 -12.28
N LEU A 3 7.42 -15.76 -11.95
CA LEU A 3 7.99 -14.52 -12.51
C LEU A 3 8.05 -14.54 -14.05
N SER A 4 8.27 -15.70 -14.64
CA SER A 4 8.35 -15.87 -16.10
C SER A 4 7.05 -15.54 -16.85
N SER A 5 5.90 -15.51 -16.15
CA SER A 5 4.61 -15.16 -16.72
C SER A 5 4.21 -13.70 -16.48
N MET A 6 5.01 -12.94 -15.72
CA MET A 6 4.74 -11.55 -15.41
C MET A 6 5.32 -10.60 -16.47
N GLU A 7 4.64 -9.50 -16.72
CA GLU A 7 5.18 -8.42 -17.55
C GLU A 7 6.28 -7.70 -16.78
N LYS A 8 7.52 -7.79 -17.25
CA LYS A 8 8.65 -7.06 -16.67
C LYS A 8 8.74 -5.66 -17.26
N LYS A 9 8.82 -4.65 -16.38
CA LYS A 9 9.19 -3.28 -16.74
C LYS A 9 10.45 -2.89 -16.01
N GLU A 10 11.41 -2.30 -16.70
CA GLU A 10 12.71 -1.88 -16.16
C GLU A 10 12.91 -0.38 -16.38
N ARG A 11 13.47 0.28 -15.38
CA ARG A 11 13.91 1.68 -15.44
C ARG A 11 15.31 1.80 -14.88
N LYS A 12 16.22 2.36 -15.67
CA LYS A 12 17.62 2.55 -15.31
C LYS A 12 17.85 3.93 -14.69
N GLY A 13 18.98 4.09 -14.01
CA GLY A 13 19.42 5.38 -13.48
C GLY A 13 18.92 5.68 -12.07
N PHE A 14 18.51 4.68 -11.31
CA PHE A 14 18.08 4.87 -9.92
C PHE A 14 19.31 5.01 -8.99
N LEU A 15 19.40 6.14 -8.30
CA LEU A 15 20.51 6.43 -7.37
C LEU A 15 20.12 6.17 -5.89
N GLY A 16 18.87 6.37 -5.54
CA GLY A 16 18.31 6.12 -4.21
C GLY A 16 18.82 7.05 -3.10
N THR A 17 18.34 6.78 -1.89
CA THR A 17 18.63 7.60 -0.69
C THR A 17 20.12 7.58 -0.32
N LEU A 18 20.85 6.51 -0.62
CA LEU A 18 22.28 6.47 -0.32
C LEU A 18 23.02 7.57 -1.06
N TYR A 19 22.75 7.76 -2.35
CA TYR A 19 23.33 8.84 -3.13
C TYR A 19 22.87 10.21 -2.64
N GLU A 20 21.59 10.36 -2.29
CA GLU A 20 21.06 11.62 -1.75
C GLU A 20 21.81 12.08 -0.50
N LEU A 21 22.18 11.15 0.37
CA LEU A 21 22.88 11.41 1.62
C LEU A 21 24.38 11.62 1.45
N THR A 22 25.02 10.82 0.61
CA THR A 22 26.48 10.76 0.51
C THR A 22 27.06 11.57 -0.64
N ARG A 23 26.29 11.75 -1.74
CA ARG A 23 26.74 12.33 -3.01
C ARG A 23 27.96 11.60 -3.58
N ASP A 24 28.11 10.32 -3.23
CA ASP A 24 29.24 9.49 -3.64
C ASP A 24 29.25 9.29 -5.16
N GLN A 25 30.38 9.63 -5.79
CA GLN A 25 30.54 9.56 -7.24
C GLN A 25 30.45 8.11 -7.74
N SER A 26 30.89 7.14 -6.96
CA SER A 26 30.82 5.72 -7.35
C SER A 26 29.37 5.22 -7.49
N VAL A 27 28.46 5.72 -6.67
CA VAL A 27 27.02 5.43 -6.78
C VAL A 27 26.44 6.10 -8.02
N ARG A 28 26.86 7.33 -8.32
CA ARG A 28 26.42 8.07 -9.49
C ARG A 28 26.86 7.39 -10.79
N ASP A 29 28.09 6.88 -10.82
CA ASP A 29 28.69 6.24 -12.00
C ASP A 29 28.13 4.82 -12.21
N ASN A 30 27.57 4.21 -11.17
CA ASN A 30 26.96 2.87 -11.18
C ASN A 30 25.51 2.91 -10.67
N PRO A 31 24.59 3.59 -11.36
CA PRO A 31 23.22 3.68 -10.93
C PRO A 31 22.51 2.33 -11.01
N ASP A 32 21.63 2.10 -10.09
CA ASP A 32 20.80 0.92 -10.03
C ASP A 32 19.66 0.96 -11.06
N ARG A 33 18.88 -0.11 -11.11
CA ARG A 33 17.67 -0.22 -11.91
C ARG A 33 16.47 -0.58 -11.02
N VAL A 34 15.30 -0.05 -11.34
CA VAL A 34 14.04 -0.43 -10.73
C VAL A 34 13.31 -1.38 -11.68
N GLU A 35 13.05 -2.59 -11.21
CA GLU A 35 12.29 -3.60 -11.94
C GLU A 35 10.94 -3.81 -11.30
N THR A 36 9.88 -3.78 -12.10
CA THR A 36 8.52 -4.11 -11.68
C THR A 36 8.01 -5.31 -12.48
N TYR A 37 7.33 -6.23 -11.80
CA TYR A 37 6.78 -7.44 -12.38
C TYR A 37 5.26 -7.42 -12.19
N ILE A 38 4.53 -7.25 -13.28
CA ILE A 38 3.07 -7.08 -13.27
C ILE A 38 2.43 -8.43 -13.57
N PRO A 39 1.64 -9.00 -12.65
CA PRO A 39 0.98 -10.28 -12.87
C PRO A 39 -0.12 -10.15 -13.91
N PRO A 40 -0.26 -11.12 -14.83
CA PRO A 40 -1.30 -11.11 -15.85
C PRO A 40 -2.69 -11.32 -15.23
N GLY A 41 -3.69 -10.64 -15.76
CA GLY A 41 -5.09 -10.83 -15.38
C GLY A 41 -5.48 -10.30 -14.01
N ILE A 42 -4.56 -9.59 -13.31
CA ILE A 42 -4.87 -8.94 -12.03
C ILE A 42 -5.25 -7.48 -12.25
N GLU A 43 -6.51 -7.19 -11.99
CA GLU A 43 -7.04 -5.83 -11.98
C GLU A 43 -6.98 -5.25 -10.56
N THR A 44 -6.61 -3.98 -10.45
CA THR A 44 -6.47 -3.31 -9.15
C THR A 44 -7.13 -1.94 -9.16
N LYS A 45 -7.82 -1.62 -8.04
CA LYS A 45 -8.26 -0.27 -7.71
C LYS A 45 -7.54 0.15 -6.43
N ALA A 46 -6.70 1.16 -6.51
CA ALA A 46 -5.99 1.72 -5.37
C ALA A 46 -6.57 3.09 -5.00
N ILE A 47 -6.78 3.30 -3.70
CA ILE A 47 -7.27 4.55 -3.13
C ILE A 47 -6.37 4.86 -1.93
N TYR A 48 -5.86 6.08 -1.83
CA TYR A 48 -5.16 6.52 -0.63
C TYR A 48 -5.94 7.61 0.11
N TYR A 49 -5.68 7.69 1.39
CA TYR A 49 -6.30 8.61 2.34
C TYR A 49 -5.22 9.48 2.98
N ASN A 50 -5.61 10.65 3.47
CA ASN A 50 -4.72 11.51 4.23
C ASN A 50 -4.31 10.87 5.58
N ALA A 51 -3.53 11.59 6.39
CA ALA A 51 -2.99 11.04 7.63
C ALA A 51 -4.05 10.83 8.73
N TYR A 52 -5.17 11.56 8.69
CA TYR A 52 -6.04 11.74 9.85
C TYR A 52 -7.47 11.20 9.67
N ASP A 53 -7.99 11.23 8.44
CA ASP A 53 -9.39 10.91 8.16
C ASP A 53 -9.56 10.22 6.80
N PHE A 54 -10.81 9.82 6.50
CA PHE A 54 -11.19 9.14 5.26
C PHE A 54 -12.02 10.02 4.33
N LYS A 55 -12.15 11.32 4.59
CA LYS A 55 -13.12 12.20 3.91
C LYS A 55 -12.85 12.46 2.45
N TYR A 56 -11.59 12.47 2.05
CA TYR A 56 -11.18 12.84 0.70
C TYR A 56 -10.28 11.78 0.08
N PRO A 57 -10.83 10.59 -0.25
CA PRO A 57 -10.08 9.54 -0.88
C PRO A 57 -9.60 9.98 -2.27
N GLN A 58 -8.36 9.65 -2.60
CA GLN A 58 -7.78 9.96 -3.89
C GLN A 58 -7.41 8.68 -4.62
N LEU A 59 -7.70 8.64 -5.93
CA LEU A 59 -7.31 7.52 -6.77
C LEU A 59 -5.79 7.44 -6.89
N SER A 60 -5.29 6.21 -6.88
CA SER A 60 -3.89 5.89 -7.02
C SER A 60 -3.71 4.64 -7.89
N LYS A 61 -2.47 4.21 -8.05
CA LYS A 61 -2.09 3.01 -8.80
C LYS A 61 -1.17 2.14 -7.98
N VAL A 62 -1.16 0.85 -8.26
CA VAL A 62 -0.22 -0.10 -7.66
C VAL A 62 1.14 -0.01 -8.36
N PHE A 63 1.14 0.16 -9.68
CA PHE A 63 2.35 0.37 -10.49
C PHE A 63 2.29 1.76 -11.13
N CYS A 64 3.28 2.60 -10.83
CA CYS A 64 3.33 3.97 -11.30
C CYS A 64 4.43 4.18 -12.35
N PRO A 65 4.24 5.09 -13.33
CA PRO A 65 5.24 5.36 -14.36
C PRO A 65 6.37 6.25 -13.82
N ALA A 66 6.91 5.91 -12.65
CA ALA A 66 7.99 6.67 -12.03
C ALA A 66 9.35 6.03 -12.33
N PRO A 67 10.42 6.84 -12.53
CA PRO A 67 11.77 6.33 -12.81
C PRO A 67 12.51 5.84 -11.55
N ASN A 68 11.91 6.00 -10.39
CA ASN A 68 12.48 5.71 -9.09
C ASN A 68 11.60 4.72 -8.31
N TYR A 69 11.85 4.61 -7.02
CA TYR A 69 11.15 3.69 -6.11
C TYR A 69 9.63 3.99 -5.99
N SER A 70 9.17 5.19 -6.39
CA SER A 70 7.74 5.48 -6.51
C SER A 70 7.04 4.69 -7.63
N ALA A 71 7.78 3.88 -8.40
CA ALA A 71 7.18 2.88 -9.29
C ALA A 71 6.28 1.88 -8.54
N PHE A 72 6.55 1.66 -7.24
CA PHE A 72 5.76 0.82 -6.36
C PHE A 72 4.75 1.67 -5.57
N ILE A 73 3.48 1.38 -5.71
CA ILE A 73 2.33 2.03 -5.03
C ILE A 73 2.34 3.57 -5.06
N CYS A 74 2.98 4.16 -6.06
CA CYS A 74 3.17 5.62 -6.23
C CYS A 74 3.90 6.32 -5.07
N GLY A 75 4.68 5.58 -4.28
CA GLY A 75 5.45 6.11 -3.15
C GLY A 75 4.77 5.95 -1.79
N ASP A 76 5.18 6.79 -0.84
CA ASP A 76 4.71 6.69 0.53
C ASP A 76 3.40 7.47 0.73
N THR A 77 2.38 6.78 1.23
CA THR A 77 1.10 7.35 1.62
C THR A 77 0.72 6.91 3.03
N PRO A 78 0.03 7.74 3.83
CA PRO A 78 -0.33 7.38 5.20
C PRO A 78 -1.17 6.10 5.29
N LEU A 79 -2.16 5.99 4.42
CA LEU A 79 -3.01 4.81 4.29
C LEU A 79 -3.42 4.64 2.83
N MET A 80 -3.28 3.42 2.31
CA MET A 80 -3.79 3.04 0.99
C MET A 80 -4.64 1.78 1.12
N LYS A 81 -5.78 1.75 0.43
CA LYS A 81 -6.59 0.55 0.22
C LYS A 81 -6.45 0.11 -1.23
N ILE A 82 -6.03 -1.11 -1.44
CA ILE A 82 -5.99 -1.74 -2.76
C ILE A 82 -7.05 -2.83 -2.78
N THR A 83 -7.93 -2.77 -3.78
CA THR A 83 -8.91 -3.83 -4.08
C THR A 83 -8.51 -4.49 -5.37
N THR A 84 -8.57 -5.81 -5.42
CA THR A 84 -8.23 -6.61 -6.60
C THR A 84 -9.45 -7.35 -7.13
N ASN A 85 -9.32 -7.95 -8.30
CA ASN A 85 -10.33 -8.87 -8.85
C ASN A 85 -10.21 -10.31 -8.32
N VAL A 86 -9.28 -10.59 -7.41
CA VAL A 86 -9.19 -11.87 -6.69
C VAL A 86 -10.42 -12.03 -5.79
N LYS A 87 -11.10 -13.19 -5.90
CA LYS A 87 -12.35 -13.48 -5.17
C LYS A 87 -12.14 -14.63 -4.17
N ASN A 88 -11.32 -14.40 -3.14
CA ASN A 88 -11.02 -15.43 -2.15
C ASN A 88 -11.37 -15.01 -0.70
N GLY A 89 -11.94 -13.82 -0.52
CA GLY A 89 -12.29 -13.27 0.80
C GLY A 89 -11.09 -12.89 1.68
N LYS A 90 -9.85 -13.08 1.21
CA LYS A 90 -8.66 -12.80 2.01
C LYS A 90 -8.32 -11.30 1.99
N LYS A 91 -8.05 -10.79 3.17
CA LYS A 91 -7.69 -9.38 3.38
C LYS A 91 -6.46 -9.28 4.25
N ILE A 92 -5.54 -8.39 3.91
CA ILE A 92 -4.29 -8.18 4.64
C ILE A 92 -4.10 -6.71 4.99
N ALA A 93 -3.57 -6.45 6.18
CA ALA A 93 -2.98 -5.17 6.55
C ALA A 93 -1.46 -5.27 6.51
N VAL A 94 -0.82 -4.30 5.87
CA VAL A 94 0.64 -4.21 5.77
C VAL A 94 1.08 -2.91 6.42
N VAL A 95 1.73 -3.02 7.57
CA VAL A 95 2.42 -1.90 8.22
C VAL A 95 3.83 -1.81 7.66
N LYS A 96 4.19 -0.67 7.10
CA LYS A 96 5.43 -0.54 6.33
C LYS A 96 6.14 0.80 6.51
N ASN A 97 7.41 0.85 6.13
CA ASN A 97 8.13 2.03 5.68
C ASN A 97 8.32 1.94 4.15
N SER A 98 9.10 2.85 3.55
CA SER A 98 9.32 2.85 2.09
C SER A 98 9.81 1.52 1.51
N MET A 99 10.57 0.73 2.27
CA MET A 99 11.04 -0.59 1.82
C MET A 99 9.88 -1.57 1.54
N GLY A 100 8.78 -1.44 2.28
CA GLY A 100 7.58 -2.26 2.08
C GLY A 100 6.80 -1.95 0.80
N ASN A 101 7.06 -0.82 0.12
CA ASN A 101 6.36 -0.47 -1.11
C ASN A 101 6.54 -1.55 -2.19
N ALA A 102 7.76 -2.04 -2.37
CA ALA A 102 8.04 -3.12 -3.31
C ALA A 102 7.45 -4.48 -2.90
N PHE A 103 7.29 -4.73 -1.60
CA PHE A 103 6.65 -5.95 -1.09
C PHE A 103 5.15 -5.98 -1.38
N VAL A 104 4.46 -4.84 -1.19
CA VAL A 104 3.00 -4.74 -1.35
C VAL A 104 2.52 -5.18 -2.73
N VAL A 105 3.26 -4.83 -3.79
CA VAL A 105 2.84 -5.12 -5.17
C VAL A 105 2.76 -6.62 -5.50
N TYR A 106 3.46 -7.46 -4.75
CA TYR A 106 3.38 -8.93 -4.92
C TYR A 106 2.20 -9.56 -4.20
N LEU A 107 1.53 -8.83 -3.31
CA LEU A 107 0.35 -9.32 -2.59
C LEU A 107 -0.93 -9.29 -3.43
N ILE A 108 -0.97 -8.50 -4.51
CA ILE A 108 -2.18 -8.28 -5.32
C ILE A 108 -2.73 -9.55 -5.99
N SER A 109 -1.89 -10.57 -6.19
CA SER A 109 -2.31 -11.88 -6.72
C SER A 109 -2.87 -12.82 -5.66
N HIS A 110 -2.80 -12.45 -4.37
CA HIS A 110 -3.09 -13.33 -3.25
C HIS A 110 -4.24 -12.85 -2.36
N TYR A 111 -4.55 -11.55 -2.40
CA TYR A 111 -5.54 -10.93 -1.53
C TYR A 111 -6.58 -10.16 -2.33
N GLU A 112 -7.83 -10.24 -1.88
CA GLU A 112 -8.94 -9.44 -2.41
C GLU A 112 -8.82 -7.97 -2.00
N GLN A 113 -8.37 -7.71 -0.76
CA GLN A 113 -8.12 -6.35 -0.26
C GLN A 113 -6.80 -6.27 0.51
N ILE A 114 -6.07 -5.18 0.30
CA ILE A 114 -4.80 -4.89 0.95
C ILE A 114 -4.89 -3.50 1.55
N TYR A 115 -4.69 -3.38 2.86
CA TYR A 115 -4.62 -2.12 3.59
C TYR A 115 -3.16 -1.82 3.90
N VAL A 116 -2.60 -0.81 3.26
CA VAL A 116 -1.19 -0.43 3.39
C VAL A 116 -1.09 0.78 4.31
N VAL A 117 -0.42 0.63 5.44
CA VAL A 117 -0.29 1.66 6.47
C VAL A 117 1.16 2.04 6.66
N ASP A 118 1.52 3.27 6.34
CA ASP A 118 2.85 3.79 6.65
C ASP A 118 2.85 4.35 8.08
N PHE A 119 3.49 3.65 8.99
CA PHE A 119 3.50 3.99 10.42
C PHE A 119 4.13 5.36 10.73
N ARG A 120 4.91 5.90 9.80
CA ARG A 120 5.58 7.20 9.96
C ARG A 120 4.59 8.37 9.81
N TYR A 121 3.60 8.18 8.95
CA TYR A 121 2.69 9.25 8.52
C TYR A 121 1.24 9.01 8.98
N SER A 122 0.80 7.76 9.10
CA SER A 122 -0.57 7.42 9.43
C SER A 122 -0.93 7.80 10.87
N LYS A 123 -2.10 8.39 11.04
CA LYS A 123 -2.79 8.62 12.32
C LYS A 123 -4.06 7.79 12.45
N HIS A 124 -4.27 6.86 11.54
CA HIS A 124 -5.39 5.95 11.57
C HIS A 124 -5.21 4.85 12.62
N ASN A 125 -6.31 4.43 13.26
CA ASN A 125 -6.30 3.28 14.17
C ASN A 125 -6.32 1.98 13.38
N LEU A 126 -5.18 1.30 13.34
CA LEU A 126 -5.01 0.05 12.61
C LEU A 126 -5.95 -1.05 13.10
N LEU A 127 -6.09 -1.20 14.43
CA LEU A 127 -6.93 -2.27 14.99
C LEU A 127 -8.40 -2.07 14.65
N LYS A 128 -8.86 -0.81 14.63
CA LYS A 128 -10.22 -0.49 14.19
C LYS A 128 -10.40 -0.83 12.71
N ILE A 129 -9.48 -0.41 11.84
CA ILE A 129 -9.50 -0.76 10.41
C ILE A 129 -9.57 -2.28 10.23
N MET A 130 -8.71 -3.02 10.90
CA MET A 130 -8.67 -4.48 10.79
C MET A 130 -9.98 -5.12 11.24
N LYS A 131 -10.56 -4.67 12.35
CA LYS A 131 -11.83 -5.18 12.88
C LYS A 131 -12.98 -4.91 11.92
N ASP A 132 -13.14 -3.66 11.49
CA ASP A 132 -14.29 -3.22 10.70
C ASP A 132 -14.24 -3.77 9.27
N ALA A 133 -13.05 -3.88 8.69
CA ALA A 133 -12.84 -4.49 7.38
C ALA A 133 -12.74 -6.03 7.42
N GLN A 134 -12.74 -6.64 8.60
CA GLN A 134 -12.53 -8.08 8.79
C GLN A 134 -11.23 -8.57 8.14
N VAL A 135 -10.13 -7.91 8.47
CA VAL A 135 -8.80 -8.25 7.95
C VAL A 135 -8.32 -9.56 8.60
N ASN A 136 -7.86 -10.50 7.76
CA ASN A 136 -7.42 -11.83 8.20
C ASN A 136 -5.96 -11.85 8.64
N ASP A 137 -5.11 -11.11 7.94
CA ASP A 137 -3.66 -11.17 8.08
C ASP A 137 -3.06 -9.80 8.41
N LEU A 138 -2.02 -9.76 9.24
CA LEU A 138 -1.24 -8.56 9.53
C LEU A 138 0.24 -8.85 9.32
N VAL A 139 0.91 -8.00 8.54
CA VAL A 139 2.35 -8.09 8.27
C VAL A 139 3.02 -6.75 8.56
N PHE A 140 4.18 -6.80 9.19
CA PHE A 140 5.09 -5.67 9.35
C PHE A 140 6.22 -5.80 8.31
N ALA A 141 6.10 -5.10 7.19
CA ALA A 141 7.09 -5.06 6.12
C ALA A 141 8.06 -3.89 6.35
N VAL A 142 8.94 -4.03 7.31
CA VAL A 142 9.88 -3.00 7.76
C VAL A 142 11.31 -3.50 7.73
N GLY A 143 12.26 -2.61 7.47
CA GLY A 143 13.69 -2.94 7.55
C GLY A 143 14.11 -3.22 9.00
N MET A 144 15.22 -3.95 9.16
CA MET A 144 15.75 -4.39 10.47
C MET A 144 15.95 -3.21 11.44
N TYR A 145 16.48 -2.08 11.00
CA TYR A 145 16.64 -0.90 11.85
C TYR A 145 15.31 -0.40 12.43
N ALA A 146 14.25 -0.37 11.63
CA ALA A 146 12.93 0.02 12.10
C ALA A 146 12.35 -0.98 13.11
N ALA A 147 12.65 -2.26 12.94
CA ALA A 147 12.19 -3.33 13.82
C ALA A 147 12.84 -3.33 15.20
N VAL A 148 14.04 -2.76 15.35
CA VAL A 148 14.79 -2.73 16.64
C VAL A 148 14.84 -1.36 17.28
N SER A 149 14.51 -0.28 16.57
CA SER A 149 14.53 1.08 17.08
C SER A 149 13.35 1.35 18.01
N ARG A 150 13.61 1.77 19.25
CA ARG A 150 12.57 2.10 20.23
C ARG A 150 11.59 3.17 19.72
N GLY A 151 12.08 4.17 19.00
CA GLY A 151 11.24 5.25 18.43
C GLY A 151 10.28 4.70 17.39
N THR A 152 10.77 3.90 16.45
CA THR A 152 9.94 3.28 15.40
C THR A 152 8.95 2.26 15.95
N ILE A 153 9.36 1.45 16.91
CA ILE A 153 8.45 0.53 17.62
C ILE A 153 7.33 1.32 18.31
N GLY A 154 7.68 2.46 18.95
CA GLY A 154 6.70 3.36 19.54
C GLY A 154 5.69 3.90 18.53
N MET A 155 6.13 4.32 17.33
CA MET A 155 5.24 4.76 16.25
C MET A 155 4.31 3.64 15.79
N MET A 156 4.83 2.43 15.55
CA MET A 156 4.02 1.27 15.15
C MET A 156 3.01 0.88 16.24
N ARG A 157 3.42 0.90 17.50
CA ARG A 157 2.52 0.65 18.64
C ARG A 157 1.39 1.69 18.72
N ASN A 158 1.67 2.95 18.42
CA ASN A 158 0.66 4.01 18.45
C ASN A 158 -0.47 3.77 17.46
N LEU A 159 -0.24 3.07 16.35
CA LEU A 159 -1.31 2.71 15.42
C LEU A 159 -2.46 1.93 16.07
N ALA A 160 -2.20 1.23 17.17
CA ALA A 160 -3.23 0.49 17.91
C ALA A 160 -4.14 1.39 18.78
N TYR A 161 -3.68 2.59 19.14
CA TYR A 161 -4.34 3.44 20.13
C TYR A 161 -4.85 4.78 19.57
N GLN A 162 -4.53 5.10 18.30
CA GLN A 162 -4.97 6.33 17.67
C GLN A 162 -6.50 6.35 17.50
N LYS A 163 -7.10 7.54 17.62
CA LYS A 163 -8.54 7.71 17.38
C LYS A 163 -8.77 7.92 15.89
N ASN A 164 -9.48 6.99 15.23
CA ASN A 164 -10.00 7.23 13.88
C ASN A 164 -11.11 8.26 13.94
N GLN A 165 -11.03 9.25 13.08
CA GLN A 165 -12.15 10.14 12.81
C GLN A 165 -12.84 9.62 11.53
N ASP A 166 -14.15 9.50 11.54
CA ASP A 166 -15.00 9.27 10.35
C ASP A 166 -14.90 7.91 9.62
N TYR A 167 -14.21 6.90 10.15
CA TYR A 167 -14.15 5.59 9.47
C TYR A 167 -15.53 4.92 9.32
N ASP A 168 -16.38 5.05 10.35
CA ASP A 168 -17.72 4.49 10.33
C ASP A 168 -18.62 5.15 9.27
N GLU A 169 -18.43 6.45 8.99
CA GLU A 169 -19.15 7.16 7.93
C GLU A 169 -18.70 6.69 6.53
N VAL A 170 -17.41 6.48 6.33
CA VAL A 170 -16.88 5.98 5.04
C VAL A 170 -17.35 4.56 4.77
N LEU A 171 -17.36 3.69 5.78
CA LEU A 171 -17.90 2.34 5.63
C LEU A 171 -19.39 2.34 5.27
N LYS A 172 -20.17 3.20 5.91
CA LYS A 172 -21.61 3.36 5.59
C LYS A 172 -21.80 3.83 4.15
N GLN A 173 -20.99 4.80 3.69
CA GLN A 173 -21.04 5.29 2.31
C GLN A 173 -20.63 4.22 1.31
N GLU A 174 -19.56 3.46 1.57
CA GLU A 174 -19.14 2.34 0.70
C GLU A 174 -20.21 1.24 0.64
N GLN A 175 -20.86 0.93 1.76
CA GLN A 175 -21.95 -0.05 1.79
C GLN A 175 -23.19 0.45 1.04
N ALA A 176 -23.55 1.72 1.23
CA ALA A 176 -24.67 2.34 0.52
C ALA A 176 -24.40 2.38 -1.01
N GLN A 177 -23.17 2.71 -1.43
CA GLN A 177 -22.81 2.72 -2.83
C GLN A 177 -22.88 1.33 -3.45
N ARG A 178 -22.37 0.30 -2.75
CA ARG A 178 -22.47 -1.09 -3.22
C ARG A 178 -23.92 -1.55 -3.38
N LEU A 179 -24.80 -1.12 -2.46
CA LEU A 179 -26.23 -1.43 -2.54
C LEU A 179 -26.86 -0.74 -3.76
N LEU A 180 -26.54 0.52 -4.01
CA LEU A 180 -27.00 1.26 -5.19
C LEU A 180 -26.51 0.61 -6.50
N ASP A 181 -25.23 0.25 -6.55
CA ASP A 181 -24.63 -0.42 -7.72
C ASP A 181 -25.30 -1.79 -7.98
N SER A 182 -25.66 -2.52 -6.91
CA SER A 182 -26.38 -3.79 -7.02
C SER A 182 -27.82 -3.62 -7.50
N ILE A 183 -28.49 -2.54 -7.12
CA ILE A 183 -29.86 -2.22 -7.58
C ILE A 183 -29.84 -1.78 -9.05
N ASN A 184 -28.86 -0.94 -9.42
CA ASN A 184 -28.73 -0.42 -10.80
C ASN A 184 -28.22 -1.49 -11.80
N GLY A 185 -27.45 -2.50 -11.34
CA GLY A 185 -26.97 -3.62 -12.18
C GLY A 185 -27.99 -4.73 -12.40
N VAL A 186 -29.18 -4.62 -11.84
CA VAL A 186 -30.32 -5.55 -12.05
C VAL A 186 -31.30 -5.01 -13.11
N GLN A 187 -30.99 -3.87 -13.75
CA GLN A 187 -31.86 -3.22 -14.76
C GLN A 187 -31.38 -3.37 -16.21
N ASP A 188 -30.37 -4.26 -16.49
CA ASP A 188 -29.96 -4.59 -17.87
C ASP A 188 -30.23 -6.06 -18.21
#